data_5a9d4015ad5c78c4e43d68b707833707
#
_entry.id   5a9d4015ad5c78c4e43d68b707833707
#
_cell.length_a   1.000
_cell.length_b   1.000
_cell.length_c   1.000
_cell.angle_alpha   90.00
_cell.angle_beta   90.00
_cell.angle_gamma   90.00
#
_symmetry.space_group_name_H-M   'P 1'
#
loop_
_entity.id
_entity.type
_entity.pdbx_description
1 polymer ?
#
loop_
_entity_poly.entity_id
_entity_poly.type
_entity_poly.pdbx_seq_one_letter_code
_entity_poly.pdbx_strand_id
1 'polypeptide(L)'
;EKKFWNLFKRAKVTTFGGVPYTYSILKKLKFDQMKLPHLKYITQAGGKLSSELLGDFIDICKKKKIKLIIMYGQTEAAGRISYLNWKFIDKKRGSIGKPIKGGKFYLHNIKKNKIDTGLNLAELVYTGKNVMLGYANKKNDLSKINYKQKLFTGDLGRKDEDGFYF
;
A
#
# COMPACT_ATOMS: atom_id res chain seq x y z
N GLU A 1 -16.58 19.60 -6.88
CA GLU A 1 -16.96 18.36 -6.18
C GLU A 1 -18.14 17.68 -6.86
N LYS A 2 -19.31 18.33 -6.97
CA LYS A 2 -20.52 17.80 -7.61
C LYS A 2 -20.28 17.33 -9.07
N LYS A 3 -19.52 18.09 -9.86
CA LYS A 3 -19.15 17.76 -11.24
C LYS A 3 -18.33 16.48 -11.32
N PHE A 4 -17.39 16.25 -10.39
CA PHE A 4 -16.60 15.03 -10.30
C PHE A 4 -17.48 13.80 -10.07
N TRP A 5 -18.34 13.83 -9.06
CA TRP A 5 -19.19 12.68 -8.73
C TRP A 5 -20.24 12.39 -9.81
N ASN A 6 -20.72 13.41 -10.51
CA ASN A 6 -21.60 13.22 -11.66
C ASN A 6 -20.89 12.51 -12.81
N LEU A 7 -19.64 12.92 -13.12
CA LEU A 7 -18.81 12.25 -14.12
C LEU A 7 -18.48 10.82 -13.69
N PHE A 8 -18.13 10.61 -12.43
CA PHE A 8 -17.81 9.31 -11.84
C PHE A 8 -18.98 8.31 -12.02
N LYS A 9 -20.20 8.74 -11.75
CA LYS A 9 -21.41 7.92 -11.93
C LYS A 9 -21.68 7.64 -13.40
N ARG A 10 -21.63 8.69 -14.26
CA ARG A 10 -21.86 8.57 -15.70
C ARG A 10 -20.87 7.61 -16.38
N ALA A 11 -19.60 7.69 -15.97
CA ALA A 11 -18.54 6.81 -16.47
C ALA A 11 -18.59 5.39 -15.87
N LYS A 12 -19.54 5.10 -14.96
CA LYS A 12 -19.67 3.79 -14.31
C LYS A 12 -18.37 3.29 -13.70
N VAL A 13 -17.65 4.19 -13.01
CA VAL A 13 -16.32 3.90 -12.46
C VAL A 13 -16.38 2.72 -11.48
N THR A 14 -15.48 1.77 -11.67
CA THR A 14 -15.42 0.52 -10.89
C THR A 14 -14.33 0.53 -9.81
N THR A 15 -13.34 1.40 -9.95
CA THR A 15 -12.19 1.45 -9.03
C THR A 15 -11.86 2.90 -8.67
N PHE A 16 -11.56 3.15 -7.40
CA PHE A 16 -11.12 4.44 -6.92
C PHE A 16 -9.89 4.28 -6.03
N GLY A 17 -8.85 5.05 -6.29
CA GLY A 17 -7.61 5.06 -5.49
C GLY A 17 -7.41 6.37 -4.76
N GLY A 18 -6.83 6.31 -3.56
CA GLY A 18 -6.56 7.51 -2.79
C GLY A 18 -5.42 7.34 -1.79
N VAL A 19 -4.91 8.48 -1.34
CA VAL A 19 -3.97 8.63 -0.23
C VAL A 19 -4.74 8.90 1.07
N PRO A 20 -4.12 8.85 2.26
CA PRO A 20 -4.85 9.07 3.53
C PRO A 20 -5.71 10.33 3.55
N TYR A 21 -5.20 11.44 3.01
CA TYR A 21 -5.97 12.69 2.91
C TYR A 21 -7.25 12.52 2.07
N THR A 22 -7.20 11.77 0.98
CA THR A 22 -8.40 11.46 0.17
C THR A 22 -9.48 10.77 0.99
N TYR A 23 -9.09 9.81 1.83
CA TYR A 23 -10.03 9.09 2.71
C TYR A 23 -10.64 10.00 3.77
N SER A 24 -9.86 10.93 4.33
CA SER A 24 -10.39 11.96 5.24
C SER A 24 -11.43 12.84 4.56
N ILE A 25 -11.21 13.23 3.30
CA ILE A 25 -12.19 13.98 2.52
C ILE A 25 -13.43 13.14 2.23
N LEU A 26 -13.28 11.88 1.82
CA LEU A 26 -14.42 10.98 1.56
C LEU A 26 -15.29 10.81 2.81
N LYS A 27 -14.69 10.71 4.01
CA LYS A 27 -15.43 10.66 5.30
C LYS A 27 -16.25 11.94 5.49
N LYS A 28 -15.65 13.13 5.29
CA LYS A 28 -16.34 14.43 5.38
C LYS A 28 -17.48 14.54 4.36
N LEU A 29 -17.33 13.97 3.19
CA LEU A 29 -18.34 13.98 2.10
C LEU A 29 -19.44 12.92 2.30
N LYS A 30 -19.45 12.23 3.46
CA LYS A 30 -20.43 11.16 3.74
C LYS A 30 -20.43 10.08 2.65
N PHE A 31 -19.24 9.56 2.31
CA PHE A 31 -19.06 8.52 1.29
C PHE A 31 -19.94 7.28 1.53
N ASP A 32 -20.23 6.97 2.78
CA ASP A 32 -21.15 5.90 3.20
C ASP A 32 -22.56 6.08 2.60
N GLN A 33 -23.02 7.31 2.42
CA GLN A 33 -24.35 7.65 1.87
C GLN A 33 -24.36 7.76 0.35
N MET A 34 -23.21 7.81 -0.32
CA MET A 34 -23.14 7.96 -1.77
C MET A 34 -23.64 6.70 -2.50
N LYS A 35 -24.55 6.86 -3.45
CA LYS A 35 -24.98 5.78 -4.35
C LYS A 35 -23.99 5.63 -5.50
N LEU A 36 -23.11 4.61 -5.44
CA LEU A 36 -22.05 4.32 -6.41
C LEU A 36 -22.13 2.84 -6.84
N PRO A 37 -23.16 2.46 -7.62
CA PRO A 37 -23.51 1.05 -7.85
C PRO A 37 -22.47 0.26 -8.64
N HIS A 38 -21.60 0.94 -9.39
CA HIS A 38 -20.58 0.30 -10.19
C HIS A 38 -19.22 0.19 -9.49
N LEU A 39 -19.03 0.89 -8.35
CA LEU A 39 -17.77 0.90 -7.61
C LEU A 39 -17.57 -0.46 -6.91
N LYS A 40 -16.51 -1.18 -7.29
CA LYS A 40 -16.17 -2.52 -6.80
C LYS A 40 -14.99 -2.52 -5.86
N TYR A 41 -14.04 -1.62 -6.09
CA TYR A 41 -12.77 -1.57 -5.36
C TYR A 41 -12.44 -0.14 -4.97
N ILE A 42 -11.91 0.00 -3.75
CA ILE A 42 -11.16 1.19 -3.38
C ILE A 42 -9.77 0.77 -2.90
N THR A 43 -8.76 1.54 -3.26
CA THR A 43 -7.37 1.25 -2.92
C THR A 43 -6.75 2.42 -2.17
N GLN A 44 -5.98 2.11 -1.14
CA GLN A 44 -5.28 3.09 -0.34
C GLN A 44 -3.78 2.86 -0.45
N ALA A 45 -3.02 3.93 -0.70
CA ALA A 45 -1.56 3.93 -0.79
C ALA A 45 -0.99 5.29 -0.39
N GLY A 46 0.35 5.44 -0.38
CA GLY A 46 1.02 6.73 -0.18
C GLY A 46 0.96 7.26 1.25
N GLY A 47 0.88 6.38 2.22
CA GLY A 47 0.90 6.67 3.65
C GLY A 47 -0.01 5.74 4.45
N LYS A 48 0.14 5.74 5.76
CA LYS A 48 -0.66 4.90 6.68
C LYS A 48 -1.94 5.63 7.07
N LEU A 49 -3.08 4.97 6.94
CA LEU A 49 -4.34 5.45 7.55
C LEU A 49 -4.24 5.38 9.07
N SER A 50 -4.87 6.35 9.77
CA SER A 50 -5.10 6.19 11.20
C SER A 50 -5.97 4.95 11.46
N SER A 51 -5.82 4.34 12.63
CA SER A 51 -6.59 3.14 13.00
C SER A 51 -8.09 3.39 12.98
N GLU A 52 -8.52 4.59 13.39
CA GLU A 52 -9.92 5.02 13.36
C GLU A 52 -10.43 5.10 11.91
N LEU A 53 -9.74 5.84 11.05
CA LEU A 53 -10.16 6.04 9.66
C LEU A 53 -10.16 4.72 8.87
N LEU A 54 -9.20 3.83 9.15
CA LEU A 54 -9.16 2.48 8.58
C LEU A 54 -10.39 1.67 9.03
N GLY A 55 -10.73 1.71 10.33
CA GLY A 55 -11.91 1.04 10.88
C GLY A 55 -13.19 1.50 10.19
N ASP A 56 -13.41 2.82 10.13
CA ASP A 56 -14.57 3.41 9.45
C ASP A 56 -14.71 2.91 8.01
N PHE A 57 -13.61 2.93 7.24
CA PHE A 57 -13.65 2.52 5.84
C PHE A 57 -13.79 1.00 5.66
N ILE A 58 -13.33 0.18 6.59
CA ILE A 58 -13.64 -1.24 6.60
C ILE A 58 -15.16 -1.44 6.73
N ASP A 59 -15.80 -0.76 7.68
CA ASP A 59 -17.24 -0.90 7.93
C ASP A 59 -18.09 -0.33 6.77
N ILE A 60 -17.71 0.83 6.25
CA ILE A 60 -18.34 1.43 5.06
C ILE A 60 -18.25 0.47 3.87
N CYS A 61 -17.08 -0.09 3.62
CA CYS A 61 -16.85 -0.98 2.49
C CYS A 61 -17.63 -2.28 2.61
N LYS A 62 -17.75 -2.84 3.81
CA LYS A 62 -18.61 -4.00 4.08
C LYS A 62 -20.08 -3.71 3.75
N LYS A 63 -20.63 -2.62 4.31
CA LYS A 63 -22.02 -2.19 4.06
C LYS A 63 -22.29 -1.97 2.57
N LYS A 64 -21.35 -1.37 1.85
CA LYS A 64 -21.46 -1.06 0.41
C LYS A 64 -21.07 -2.22 -0.49
N LYS A 65 -20.60 -3.35 0.04
CA LYS A 65 -20.04 -4.50 -0.71
C LYS A 65 -18.88 -4.10 -1.64
N ILE A 66 -18.09 -3.12 -1.23
CA ILE A 66 -16.88 -2.64 -1.92
C ILE A 66 -15.67 -3.32 -1.27
N LYS A 67 -14.67 -3.67 -2.09
CA LYS A 67 -13.42 -4.28 -1.62
C LYS A 67 -12.39 -3.20 -1.33
N LEU A 68 -11.96 -3.07 -0.07
CA LEU A 68 -10.87 -2.17 0.33
C LEU A 68 -9.53 -2.93 0.27
N ILE A 69 -8.56 -2.37 -0.44
CA ILE A 69 -7.22 -2.91 -0.59
C ILE A 69 -6.22 -1.88 -0.09
N ILE A 70 -5.41 -2.25 0.90
CA ILE A 70 -4.31 -1.43 1.38
C ILE A 70 -3.06 -1.81 0.60
N MET A 71 -2.35 -0.82 0.08
CA MET A 71 -1.13 -1.01 -0.69
C MET A 71 0.02 -0.26 -0.04
N TYR A 72 1.20 -0.87 -0.10
CA TYR A 72 2.45 -0.25 0.32
C TYR A 72 3.43 -0.26 -0.85
N GLY A 73 4.21 0.80 -0.95
CA GLY A 73 5.27 0.92 -1.93
C GLY A 73 5.96 2.27 -1.91
N GLN A 74 7.02 2.34 -2.68
CA GLN A 74 7.86 3.51 -2.87
C GLN A 74 8.13 3.69 -4.36
N THR A 75 8.45 4.92 -4.77
CA THR A 75 8.79 5.25 -6.16
C THR A 75 9.93 4.39 -6.69
N GLU A 76 10.90 4.09 -5.81
CA GLU A 76 12.08 3.26 -6.04
C GLU A 76 11.77 1.80 -6.43
N ALA A 77 10.51 1.39 -6.29
CA ALA A 77 10.04 0.07 -6.71
C ALA A 77 8.71 0.16 -7.49
N ALA A 78 8.61 1.13 -8.39
CA ALA A 78 7.45 1.37 -9.25
C ALA A 78 6.13 1.54 -8.46
N GLY A 79 6.21 2.13 -7.27
CA GLY A 79 5.06 2.55 -6.46
C GLY A 79 4.28 1.42 -5.79
N ARG A 80 4.56 0.15 -6.06
CA ARG A 80 3.87 -0.96 -5.42
C ARG A 80 4.80 -2.12 -5.09
N ILE A 81 4.93 -2.40 -3.80
CA ILE A 81 5.77 -3.47 -3.26
C ILE A 81 4.92 -4.58 -2.66
N SER A 82 3.84 -4.22 -1.95
CA SER A 82 2.93 -5.18 -1.32
C SER A 82 1.50 -4.67 -1.28
N TYR A 83 0.58 -5.57 -0.96
CA TYR A 83 -0.81 -5.21 -0.70
C TYR A 83 -1.45 -6.17 0.31
N LEU A 84 -2.38 -5.63 1.10
CA LEU A 84 -3.28 -6.40 1.93
C LEU A 84 -4.58 -6.64 1.17
N ASN A 85 -4.84 -7.91 0.86
CA ASN A 85 -6.08 -8.31 0.22
C ASN A 85 -7.27 -8.05 1.15
N TRP A 86 -8.37 -7.56 0.59
CA TRP A 86 -9.62 -7.26 1.31
C TRP A 86 -10.13 -8.42 2.17
N LYS A 87 -9.87 -9.68 1.80
CA LYS A 87 -10.26 -10.88 2.58
C LYS A 87 -9.61 -10.95 3.96
N PHE A 88 -8.46 -10.32 4.13
CA PHE A 88 -7.69 -10.36 5.37
C PHE A 88 -7.77 -9.06 6.18
N ILE A 89 -8.47 -8.03 5.66
CA ILE A 89 -8.39 -6.68 6.21
C ILE A 89 -8.89 -6.60 7.66
N ASP A 90 -9.86 -7.41 8.05
CA ASP A 90 -10.37 -7.49 9.42
C ASP A 90 -9.38 -8.14 10.38
N LYS A 91 -8.80 -9.27 9.97
CA LYS A 91 -7.88 -10.06 10.79
C LYS A 91 -6.48 -9.44 10.86
N LYS A 92 -6.10 -8.67 9.84
CA LYS A 92 -4.75 -8.11 9.68
C LYS A 92 -4.78 -6.58 9.59
N ARG A 93 -5.59 -5.94 10.45
CA ARG A 93 -5.71 -4.48 10.50
C ARG A 93 -4.34 -3.81 10.70
N GLY A 94 -4.03 -2.80 9.90
CA GLY A 94 -2.77 -2.08 9.93
C GLY A 94 -1.61 -2.76 9.21
N SER A 95 -1.83 -3.96 8.66
CA SER A 95 -0.84 -4.65 7.84
C SER A 95 -0.72 -4.01 6.45
N ILE A 96 0.49 -4.00 5.91
CA ILE A 96 0.79 -3.70 4.51
C ILE A 96 0.65 -4.94 3.60
N GLY A 97 0.23 -6.08 4.16
CA GLY A 97 -0.01 -7.31 3.44
C GLY A 97 1.23 -8.14 3.16
N LYS A 98 1.24 -8.75 1.98
CA LYS A 98 2.33 -9.60 1.48
C LYS A 98 2.93 -9.01 0.21
N PRO A 99 4.20 -9.30 -0.12
CA PRO A 99 4.83 -8.83 -1.35
C PRO A 99 4.02 -9.20 -2.59
N ILE A 100 4.12 -8.38 -3.62
CA ILE A 100 3.59 -8.72 -4.96
C ILE A 100 4.30 -9.93 -5.54
N LYS A 101 3.68 -10.57 -6.55
CA LYS A 101 4.29 -11.72 -7.23
C LYS A 101 5.67 -11.36 -7.79
N GLY A 102 6.66 -12.18 -7.47
CA GLY A 102 8.06 -11.96 -7.86
C GLY A 102 8.85 -11.06 -6.93
N GLY A 103 8.21 -10.44 -5.93
CA GLY A 103 8.87 -9.69 -4.87
C GLY A 103 9.04 -10.48 -3.59
N LYS A 104 10.02 -10.09 -2.77
CA LYS A 104 10.26 -10.66 -1.43
C LYS A 104 10.61 -9.56 -0.45
N PHE A 105 10.17 -9.71 0.80
CA PHE A 105 10.61 -8.90 1.93
C PHE A 105 11.59 -9.64 2.82
N TYR A 106 12.51 -8.89 3.37
CA TYR A 106 13.41 -9.29 4.43
C TYR A 106 13.38 -8.26 5.55
N LEU A 107 13.57 -8.68 6.77
CA LEU A 107 13.75 -7.81 7.92
C LEU A 107 15.25 -7.71 8.20
N HIS A 108 15.80 -6.51 8.09
CA HIS A 108 17.22 -6.26 8.28
C HIS A 108 17.46 -5.62 9.65
N ASN A 109 18.15 -6.33 10.52
CA ASN A 109 18.54 -5.80 11.82
C ASN A 109 19.74 -4.85 11.63
N ILE A 110 19.49 -3.55 11.70
CA ILE A 110 20.51 -2.51 11.49
C ILE A 110 21.67 -2.65 12.49
N LYS A 111 21.38 -2.94 13.77
CA LYS A 111 22.41 -3.06 14.81
C LYS A 111 23.34 -4.26 14.59
N LYS A 112 22.82 -5.36 14.10
CA LYS A 112 23.57 -6.61 13.87
C LYS A 112 24.05 -6.75 12.42
N ASN A 113 23.70 -5.82 11.55
CA ASN A 113 23.97 -5.82 10.11
C ASN A 113 23.67 -7.18 9.43
N LYS A 114 22.57 -7.82 9.81
CA LYS A 114 22.13 -9.12 9.27
C LYS A 114 20.62 -9.21 9.13
N ILE A 115 20.17 -10.18 8.30
CA ILE A 115 18.75 -10.49 8.19
C ILE A 115 18.23 -11.03 9.52
N ASP A 116 17.14 -10.44 10.01
CA ASP A 116 16.43 -10.93 11.18
C ASP A 116 15.34 -11.90 10.72
N THR A 117 15.36 -13.12 11.22
CA THR A 117 14.36 -14.15 10.95
C THR A 117 13.23 -14.16 11.97
N GLY A 118 13.36 -13.36 13.04
CA GLY A 118 12.35 -13.26 14.10
C GLY A 118 11.19 -12.32 13.77
N LEU A 119 10.27 -12.19 14.74
CA LEU A 119 9.10 -11.32 14.65
C LEU A 119 9.39 -9.87 15.08
N ASN A 120 10.66 -9.52 15.26
CA ASN A 120 11.10 -8.25 15.79
C ASN A 120 10.94 -7.12 14.76
N LEU A 121 10.85 -5.89 15.28
CA LEU A 121 10.86 -4.69 14.48
C LEU A 121 12.28 -4.49 13.88
N ALA A 122 12.36 -4.42 12.56
CA ALA A 122 13.60 -4.25 11.82
C ALA A 122 13.35 -3.48 10.52
N GLU A 123 14.40 -3.03 9.84
CA GLU A 123 14.23 -2.35 8.56
C GLU A 123 13.67 -3.31 7.51
N LEU A 124 12.63 -2.85 6.83
CA LEU A 124 12.02 -3.59 5.74
C LEU A 124 12.88 -3.45 4.49
N VAL A 125 13.36 -4.57 3.97
CA VAL A 125 14.14 -4.63 2.74
C VAL A 125 13.38 -5.41 1.70
N TYR A 126 13.23 -4.82 0.52
CA TYR A 126 12.51 -5.44 -0.60
C TYR A 126 13.46 -5.87 -1.70
N THR A 127 13.18 -7.01 -2.32
CA THR A 127 13.82 -7.46 -3.56
C THR A 127 12.77 -7.77 -4.61
N GLY A 128 13.01 -7.36 -5.84
CA GLY A 128 12.09 -7.59 -6.96
C GLY A 128 12.57 -6.94 -8.25
N LYS A 129 12.10 -7.45 -9.38
CA LYS A 129 12.47 -6.93 -10.71
C LYS A 129 11.99 -5.48 -10.96
N ASN A 130 11.06 -5.00 -10.13
CA ASN A 130 10.53 -3.63 -10.18
C ASN A 130 11.34 -2.63 -9.34
N VAL A 131 12.42 -3.06 -8.70
CA VAL A 131 13.35 -2.13 -8.02
C VAL A 131 14.09 -1.31 -9.06
N MET A 132 14.15 0.00 -8.86
CA MET A 132 14.85 0.94 -9.75
C MET A 132 16.32 0.56 -9.91
N LEU A 133 16.91 0.95 -11.02
CA LEU A 133 18.32 0.73 -11.31
C LEU A 133 19.25 1.68 -10.53
N GLY A 134 18.72 2.80 -10.04
CA GLY A 134 19.45 3.80 -9.26
C GLY A 134 18.90 5.21 -9.47
N TYR A 135 19.50 6.17 -8.79
CA TYR A 135 19.26 7.59 -8.98
C TYR A 135 20.25 8.17 -10.01
N ALA A 136 19.77 9.06 -10.87
CA ALA A 136 20.60 9.76 -11.84
C ALA A 136 20.35 11.28 -11.73
N ASN A 137 21.35 12.04 -11.26
CA ASN A 137 21.33 13.49 -11.20
C ASN A 137 22.01 14.12 -12.43
N LYS A 138 22.86 13.38 -13.14
CA LYS A 138 23.59 13.80 -14.34
C LYS A 138 23.75 12.62 -15.31
N LYS A 139 24.04 12.94 -16.58
CA LYS A 139 24.14 11.95 -17.68
C LYS A 139 25.04 10.75 -17.34
N ASN A 140 26.18 10.99 -16.69
CA ASN A 140 27.13 9.92 -16.32
C ASN A 140 26.56 8.94 -15.26
N ASP A 141 25.51 9.30 -14.54
CA ASP A 141 24.90 8.39 -13.55
C ASP A 141 24.04 7.32 -14.23
N LEU A 142 23.58 7.55 -15.46
CA LEU A 142 22.79 6.61 -16.24
C LEU A 142 23.55 5.31 -16.59
N SER A 143 24.88 5.34 -16.56
CA SER A 143 25.73 4.15 -16.73
C SER A 143 25.97 3.35 -15.45
N LYS A 144 25.60 3.91 -14.29
CA LYS A 144 25.80 3.29 -12.97
C LYS A 144 24.57 2.46 -12.59
N ILE A 145 24.49 1.26 -13.14
CA ILE A 145 23.31 0.39 -12.92
C ILE A 145 23.49 -0.46 -11.66
N ASN A 146 22.52 -0.40 -10.75
CA ASN A 146 22.44 -1.30 -9.60
C ASN A 146 21.68 -2.58 -9.96
N TYR A 147 22.40 -3.62 -10.34
CA TYR A 147 21.81 -4.92 -10.68
C TYR A 147 21.30 -5.73 -9.47
N LYS A 148 21.53 -5.27 -8.24
CA LYS A 148 21.18 -6.06 -7.03
C LYS A 148 19.68 -6.21 -6.80
N GLN A 149 18.82 -5.43 -7.50
CA GLN A 149 17.36 -5.47 -7.38
C GLN A 149 16.89 -5.50 -5.92
N LYS A 150 17.64 -4.80 -5.04
CA LYS A 150 17.43 -4.76 -3.60
C LYS A 150 17.24 -3.32 -3.17
N LEU A 151 16.14 -3.06 -2.46
CA LEU A 151 15.76 -1.76 -1.92
C LEU A 151 15.72 -1.83 -0.39
N PHE A 152 16.55 -1.03 0.25
CA PHE A 152 16.42 -0.67 1.65
C PHE A 152 15.37 0.43 1.73
N THR A 153 14.24 0.15 2.38
CA THR A 153 13.10 1.07 2.29
C THR A 153 13.18 2.25 3.23
N GLY A 154 14.03 2.14 4.26
CA GLY A 154 14.07 3.09 5.38
C GLY A 154 12.89 2.95 6.35
N ASP A 155 11.90 2.12 6.04
CA ASP A 155 10.77 1.87 6.91
C ASP A 155 11.05 0.71 7.86
N LEU A 156 10.58 0.84 9.10
CA LEU A 156 10.61 -0.23 10.08
C LEU A 156 9.34 -1.07 9.96
N GLY A 157 9.52 -2.38 9.99
CA GLY A 157 8.42 -3.31 9.92
C GLY A 157 8.67 -4.56 10.74
N ARG A 158 7.63 -5.34 10.91
CA ARG A 158 7.67 -6.69 11.49
C ARG A 158 6.83 -7.65 10.65
N LYS A 159 7.09 -8.92 10.78
CA LYS A 159 6.33 -9.99 10.15
C LYS A 159 5.57 -10.78 11.22
N ASP A 160 4.32 -11.13 10.96
CA ASP A 160 3.60 -12.07 11.83
C ASP A 160 3.81 -13.54 11.40
N GLU A 161 3.28 -14.46 12.20
CA GLU A 161 3.38 -15.91 11.96
C GLU A 161 2.70 -16.35 10.66
N ASP A 162 1.66 -15.65 10.21
CA ASP A 162 0.96 -15.91 8.94
C ASP A 162 1.67 -15.29 7.73
N GLY A 163 2.80 -14.61 7.94
CA GLY A 163 3.62 -14.01 6.90
C GLY A 163 3.11 -12.65 6.39
N PHE A 164 2.28 -11.95 7.17
CA PHE A 164 1.90 -10.57 6.88
C PHE A 164 2.88 -9.59 7.52
N TYR A 165 3.13 -8.49 6.83
CA TYR A 165 4.02 -7.43 7.28
C TYR A 165 3.23 -6.22 7.79
N PHE A 166 3.78 -5.57 8.83
CA PHE A 166 3.19 -4.41 9.51
C PHE A 166 4.20 -3.29 9.65
#